data_a7ee6f3ed4411142bfa43acde1c4911a
#
_entry.id   a7ee6f3ed4411142bfa43acde1c4911a
#
_cell.length_a   1.000
_cell.length_b   1.000
_cell.length_c   1.000
_cell.angle_alpha   90.00
_cell.angle_beta   90.00
_cell.angle_gamma   90.00
#
_symmetry.space_group_name_H-M   'P 1'
#
loop_
_entity.id
_entity.type
_entity.pdbx_description
1 polymer ?
#
loop_
_entity_poly.entity_id
_entity_poly.type
_entity_poly.pdbx_seq_one_letter_code
_entity_poly.pdbx_strand_id
1 'polypeptide(L)'
;ALPIYLYHSRVLELAADIPHVGRLERPDGASTKVSRVCGSVVTVELKLKDGVVTDIAVHPKACALGQAATAVLAMNAVGAKPEEIRAARESLRAMLKEGGAPPTGRFWELRHLEGVRDYPPRHASTMLAFDAAVEALERAHA
;
A
#
# COMPACT_ATOMS: atom_id res chain seq x y z
N ALA A 1 6.70 14.26 18.91
CA ALA A 1 5.38 13.92 18.37
C ALA A 1 5.30 14.34 16.90
N LEU A 2 4.59 13.56 16.09
CA LEU A 2 4.38 13.89 14.68
C LEU A 2 3.39 15.06 14.56
N PRO A 3 3.60 15.98 13.61
CA PRO A 3 2.65 17.05 13.37
C PRO A 3 1.25 16.51 13.03
N ILE A 4 0.24 17.21 13.48
CA ILE A 4 -1.14 16.79 13.32
C ILE A 4 -1.55 16.69 11.83
N TYR A 5 -0.93 17.48 10.94
CA TYR A 5 -1.31 17.45 9.53
C TYR A 5 -0.97 16.14 8.82
N LEU A 6 -0.08 15.30 9.39
CA LEU A 6 0.14 13.95 8.86
C LEU A 6 -1.12 13.08 8.99
N TYR A 7 -1.98 13.42 9.92
CA TYR A 7 -3.18 12.65 10.22
C TYR A 7 -4.44 13.44 9.88
N HIS A 8 -4.41 14.16 8.74
CA HIS A 8 -5.60 14.92 8.31
C HIS A 8 -6.77 13.98 8.04
N SER A 9 -7.97 14.53 7.95
CA SER A 9 -9.21 13.76 7.93
C SER A 9 -9.25 12.68 6.86
N ARG A 10 -8.72 12.92 5.64
CA ARG A 10 -8.74 11.89 4.60
C ARG A 10 -7.84 10.71 4.95
N VAL A 11 -6.68 10.94 5.55
CA VAL A 11 -5.80 9.85 6.00
C VAL A 11 -6.51 9.01 7.05
N LEU A 12 -7.16 9.64 8.01
CA LEU A 12 -7.88 8.93 9.05
C LEU A 12 -9.08 8.16 8.50
N GLU A 13 -9.82 8.74 7.55
CA GLU A 13 -10.92 8.05 6.88
C GLU A 13 -10.44 6.80 6.15
N LEU A 14 -9.35 6.91 5.40
CA LEU A 14 -8.77 5.78 4.69
C LEU A 14 -8.34 4.69 5.68
N ALA A 15 -7.66 5.07 6.74
CA ALA A 15 -7.17 4.11 7.74
C ALA A 15 -8.31 3.39 8.47
N ALA A 16 -9.46 4.05 8.61
CA ALA A 16 -10.59 3.50 9.36
C ALA A 16 -11.50 2.60 8.53
N ASP A 17 -11.40 2.64 7.19
CA ASP A 17 -12.34 1.92 6.32
C ASP A 17 -11.57 1.23 5.19
N ILE A 18 -10.87 0.15 5.54
CA ILE A 18 -10.06 -0.61 4.58
C ILE A 18 -10.91 -1.74 4.01
N PRO A 19 -11.16 -1.75 2.68
CA PRO A 19 -11.90 -2.84 2.08
C PRO A 19 -11.01 -4.07 1.90
N HIS A 20 -11.64 -5.22 1.66
CA HIS A 20 -10.98 -6.48 1.34
C HIS A 20 -10.05 -7.00 2.45
N VAL A 21 -10.31 -6.63 3.71
CA VAL A 21 -9.57 -7.18 4.84
C VAL A 21 -9.91 -8.64 5.02
N GLY A 22 -8.91 -9.51 5.11
CA GLY A 22 -9.10 -10.94 5.30
C GLY A 22 -8.10 -11.76 4.50
N ARG A 23 -8.53 -12.92 4.05
CA ARG A 23 -7.72 -13.89 3.31
C ARG A 23 -8.46 -14.36 2.08
N LEU A 24 -7.70 -14.75 1.05
CA LEU A 24 -8.25 -15.37 -0.15
C LEU A 24 -8.08 -16.89 -0.06
N GLU A 25 -9.01 -17.62 -0.66
CA GLU A 25 -8.79 -19.03 -0.93
C GLU A 25 -7.92 -19.15 -2.17
N ARG A 26 -6.82 -19.88 -2.09
CA ARG A 26 -5.91 -20.15 -3.22
C ARG A 26 -5.44 -18.89 -3.94
N PRO A 27 -4.80 -17.95 -3.24
CA PRO A 27 -4.24 -16.78 -3.92
C PRO A 27 -3.16 -17.21 -4.92
N ASP A 28 -3.04 -16.45 -6.02
CA ASP A 28 -1.95 -16.69 -6.97
C ASP A 28 -0.63 -16.20 -6.44
N GLY A 29 -0.64 -15.15 -5.61
CA GLY A 29 0.54 -14.66 -4.92
C GLY A 29 0.18 -14.09 -3.57
N ALA A 30 1.12 -14.17 -2.64
CA ALA A 30 0.96 -13.65 -1.29
C ALA A 30 2.31 -13.20 -0.76
N SER A 31 2.29 -12.16 0.07
CA SER A 31 3.50 -11.68 0.72
C SER A 31 3.15 -10.97 2.02
N THR A 32 4.05 -11.05 2.99
CA THR A 32 3.96 -10.32 4.24
C THR A 32 5.23 -9.49 4.40
N LYS A 33 5.06 -8.20 4.67
CA LYS A 33 6.17 -7.28 4.92
C LYS A 33 6.06 -6.69 6.32
N VAL A 34 7.20 -6.47 6.93
CA VAL A 34 7.31 -6.00 8.32
C VAL A 34 8.19 -4.77 8.36
N SER A 35 7.78 -3.76 9.13
CA SER A 35 8.63 -2.64 9.49
C SER A 35 9.20 -2.87 10.88
N ARG A 36 10.51 -3.02 10.99
CA ARG A 36 11.18 -3.26 12.27
C ARG A 36 11.17 -2.03 13.17
N VAL A 37 11.02 -0.84 12.56
CA VAL A 37 11.06 0.42 13.32
C VAL A 37 9.84 0.56 14.21
N CYS A 38 8.65 0.24 13.70
CA CYS A 38 7.40 0.42 14.46
C CYS A 38 6.63 -0.88 14.67
N GLY A 39 7.15 -2.02 14.20
CA GLY A 39 6.46 -3.31 14.34
C GLY A 39 5.25 -3.49 13.45
N SER A 40 5.04 -2.61 12.48
CA SER A 40 3.93 -2.75 11.53
C SER A 40 4.12 -3.96 10.63
N VAL A 41 3.02 -4.64 10.31
CA VAL A 41 3.00 -5.83 9.44
C VAL A 41 1.85 -5.68 8.46
N VAL A 42 2.08 -5.95 7.19
CA VAL A 42 1.00 -5.99 6.19
C VAL A 42 1.15 -7.24 5.33
N THR A 43 0.07 -8.02 5.26
CA THR A 43 -0.03 -9.16 4.35
C THR A 43 -0.92 -8.78 3.18
N VAL A 44 -0.50 -9.11 1.97
CA VAL A 44 -1.28 -8.92 0.74
C VAL A 44 -1.35 -10.24 0.00
N GLU A 45 -2.57 -10.63 -0.37
CA GLU A 45 -2.84 -11.78 -1.22
C GLU A 45 -3.62 -11.32 -2.44
N LEU A 46 -3.32 -11.88 -3.60
CA LEU A 46 -4.04 -11.48 -4.80
C LEU A 46 -4.19 -12.64 -5.79
N LYS A 47 -5.16 -12.48 -6.68
CA LYS A 47 -5.39 -13.36 -7.82
C LYS A 47 -5.29 -12.54 -9.10
N LEU A 48 -4.75 -13.16 -10.13
CA LEU A 48 -4.59 -12.56 -11.45
C LEU A 48 -5.34 -13.40 -12.48
N LYS A 49 -5.92 -12.73 -13.46
CA LYS A 49 -6.50 -13.39 -14.64
C LYS A 49 -6.41 -12.44 -15.81
N ASP A 50 -5.94 -12.96 -16.95
CA ASP A 50 -5.82 -12.18 -18.19
C ASP A 50 -5.03 -10.88 -18.00
N GLY A 51 -3.99 -10.93 -17.19
CA GLY A 51 -3.08 -9.81 -16.99
C GLY A 51 -3.56 -8.72 -16.04
N VAL A 52 -4.65 -8.95 -15.32
CA VAL A 52 -5.16 -7.99 -14.35
C VAL A 52 -5.44 -8.65 -13.00
N VAL A 53 -5.42 -7.86 -11.95
CA VAL A 53 -5.80 -8.30 -10.61
C VAL A 53 -7.32 -8.48 -10.56
N THR A 54 -7.78 -9.67 -10.20
CA THR A 54 -9.22 -9.96 -10.08
C THR A 54 -9.69 -9.95 -8.65
N ASP A 55 -8.82 -10.31 -7.71
CA ASP A 55 -9.15 -10.34 -6.28
C ASP A 55 -7.95 -9.90 -5.47
N ILE A 56 -8.23 -9.27 -4.34
CA ILE A 56 -7.21 -8.90 -3.37
C ILE A 56 -7.75 -9.10 -1.96
N ALA A 57 -6.87 -9.53 -1.05
CA ALA A 57 -7.14 -9.49 0.38
C ALA A 57 -5.94 -8.88 1.07
N VAL A 58 -6.21 -8.07 2.08
CA VAL A 58 -5.16 -7.40 2.85
C VAL A 58 -5.37 -7.66 4.33
N HIS A 59 -4.27 -7.73 5.07
CA HIS A 59 -4.34 -7.91 6.52
C HIS A 59 -3.28 -7.01 7.16
N PRO A 60 -3.63 -5.71 7.38
CA PRO A 60 -2.68 -4.77 7.98
C PRO A 60 -2.77 -4.78 9.50
N LYS A 61 -1.61 -4.77 10.16
CA LYS A 61 -1.45 -4.46 11.58
C LYS A 61 -0.42 -3.35 11.65
N ALA A 62 -0.85 -2.13 11.37
CA ALA A 62 0.04 -1.02 11.10
C ALA A 62 -0.47 0.26 11.76
N CYS A 63 0.39 1.28 11.79
CA CYS A 63 -0.02 2.62 12.20
C CYS A 63 -0.99 3.21 11.16
N ALA A 64 -1.62 4.34 11.50
CA ALA A 64 -2.60 4.98 10.62
C ALA A 64 -2.06 5.26 9.22
N LEU A 65 -0.79 5.62 9.11
CA LEU A 65 -0.17 5.92 7.79
C LEU A 65 -0.07 4.65 6.94
N GLY A 66 0.38 3.56 7.53
CA GLY A 66 0.44 2.27 6.84
C GLY A 66 -0.93 1.73 6.51
N GLN A 67 -1.91 1.93 7.39
CA GLN A 67 -3.29 1.53 7.13
C GLN A 67 -3.90 2.34 5.99
N ALA A 68 -3.64 3.66 5.94
CA ALA A 68 -4.14 4.49 4.86
C ALA A 68 -3.57 4.06 3.50
N ALA A 69 -2.28 3.75 3.43
CA ALA A 69 -1.66 3.23 2.21
C ALA A 69 -2.29 1.89 1.80
N THR A 70 -2.55 1.02 2.78
CA THR A 70 -3.22 -0.26 2.54
C THR A 70 -4.63 -0.06 1.97
N ALA A 71 -5.37 0.93 2.49
CA ALA A 71 -6.70 1.24 1.99
C ALA A 71 -6.67 1.70 0.53
N VAL A 72 -5.73 2.57 0.17
CA VAL A 72 -5.61 3.04 -1.21
C VAL A 72 -5.31 1.86 -2.15
N LEU A 73 -4.43 0.96 -1.74
CA LEU A 73 -4.15 -0.26 -2.50
C LEU A 73 -5.44 -1.10 -2.67
N ALA A 74 -6.08 -1.43 -1.56
CA ALA A 74 -7.22 -2.34 -1.56
C ALA A 74 -8.42 -1.78 -2.34
N MET A 75 -8.66 -0.48 -2.26
CA MET A 75 -9.76 0.18 -2.96
C MET A 75 -9.60 0.13 -4.48
N ASN A 76 -8.38 0.08 -4.98
CA ASN A 76 -8.10 0.33 -6.39
C ASN A 76 -7.36 -0.82 -7.09
N ALA A 77 -7.05 -1.90 -6.38
CA ALA A 77 -6.24 -2.98 -6.96
C ALA A 77 -7.00 -3.85 -7.96
N VAL A 78 -8.28 -4.11 -7.70
CA VAL A 78 -9.08 -4.96 -8.61
C VAL A 78 -9.23 -4.24 -9.95
N GLY A 79 -8.85 -4.90 -11.03
CA GLY A 79 -8.83 -4.32 -12.36
C GLY A 79 -7.50 -3.68 -12.73
N ALA A 80 -6.56 -3.56 -11.79
CA ALA A 80 -5.24 -2.99 -12.05
C ALA A 80 -4.35 -4.00 -12.76
N LYS A 81 -3.46 -3.50 -13.60
CA LYS A 81 -2.38 -4.29 -14.18
C LYS A 81 -1.21 -4.30 -13.20
N PRO A 82 -0.38 -5.36 -13.20
CA PRO A 82 0.81 -5.40 -12.35
C PRO A 82 1.71 -4.16 -12.50
N GLU A 83 1.86 -3.64 -13.72
CA GLU A 83 2.67 -2.45 -13.97
C GLU A 83 2.15 -1.22 -13.22
N GLU A 84 0.84 -1.10 -13.08
CA GLU A 84 0.24 0.03 -12.37
C GLU A 84 0.58 -0.01 -10.89
N ILE A 85 0.59 -1.21 -10.30
CA ILE A 85 0.94 -1.37 -8.89
C ILE A 85 2.44 -1.12 -8.69
N ARG A 86 3.29 -1.63 -9.59
CA ARG A 86 4.73 -1.39 -9.53
C ARG A 86 5.06 0.09 -9.68
N ALA A 87 4.39 0.77 -10.62
CA ALA A 87 4.57 2.20 -10.83
C ALA A 87 4.13 3.01 -9.61
N ALA A 88 3.02 2.62 -8.98
CA ALA A 88 2.53 3.28 -7.78
C ALA A 88 3.52 3.13 -6.62
N ARG A 89 4.08 1.93 -6.45
CA ARG A 89 5.10 1.69 -5.43
C ARG A 89 6.32 2.58 -5.65
N GLU A 90 6.81 2.66 -6.87
CA GLU A 90 7.98 3.48 -7.20
C GLU A 90 7.68 4.97 -7.02
N SER A 91 6.50 5.43 -7.45
CA SER A 91 6.11 6.83 -7.27
C SER A 91 5.97 7.19 -5.79
N LEU A 92 5.41 6.28 -4.99
CA LEU A 92 5.31 6.49 -3.54
C LEU A 92 6.70 6.57 -2.92
N ARG A 93 7.60 5.66 -3.27
CA ARG A 93 8.97 5.66 -2.78
C ARG A 93 9.68 6.98 -3.13
N ALA A 94 9.59 7.41 -4.38
CA ALA A 94 10.24 8.63 -4.83
C ALA A 94 9.65 9.87 -4.13
N MET A 95 8.33 9.90 -3.95
CA MET A 95 7.66 10.98 -3.23
C MET A 95 8.18 11.11 -1.80
N LEU A 96 8.35 9.99 -1.11
CA LEU A 96 8.78 9.99 0.29
C LEU A 96 10.28 10.23 0.43
N LYS A 97 11.10 9.66 -0.44
CA LYS A 97 12.56 9.62 -0.26
C LYS A 97 13.34 10.60 -1.12
N GLU A 98 12.76 11.04 -2.24
CA GLU A 98 13.46 11.86 -3.22
C GLU A 98 12.74 13.17 -3.56
N GLY A 99 11.63 13.46 -2.89
CA GLY A 99 10.83 14.65 -3.19
C GLY A 99 10.14 14.59 -4.55
N GLY A 100 9.89 13.38 -5.07
CA GLY A 100 9.24 13.20 -6.35
C GLY A 100 7.76 13.61 -6.32
N ALA A 101 7.17 13.73 -7.50
CA ALA A 101 5.75 14.08 -7.63
C ALA A 101 4.86 12.97 -7.07
N PRO A 102 3.69 13.34 -6.51
CA PRO A 102 2.73 12.33 -6.04
C PRO A 102 2.28 11.39 -7.14
N PRO A 103 1.92 10.14 -6.78
CA PRO A 103 1.36 9.20 -7.75
C PRO A 103 0.13 9.75 -8.45
N THR A 104 -0.05 9.36 -9.70
CA THR A 104 -1.21 9.71 -10.52
C THR A 104 -1.95 8.45 -10.92
N GLY A 105 -3.11 8.61 -11.57
CA GLY A 105 -3.90 7.47 -12.03
C GLY A 105 -4.64 6.77 -10.91
N ARG A 106 -4.71 5.45 -10.99
CA ARG A 106 -5.53 4.62 -10.12
C ARG A 106 -5.23 4.79 -8.64
N PHE A 107 -3.96 5.01 -8.28
CA PHE A 107 -3.53 5.11 -6.88
C PHE A 107 -3.21 6.56 -6.48
N TRP A 108 -3.87 7.52 -7.09
CA TRP A 108 -3.60 8.94 -6.89
C TRP A 108 -3.78 9.41 -5.44
N GLU A 109 -4.63 8.74 -4.66
CA GLU A 109 -4.87 9.15 -3.27
C GLU A 109 -3.65 8.95 -2.36
N LEU A 110 -2.62 8.24 -2.83
CA LEU A 110 -1.36 8.17 -2.10
C LEU A 110 -0.75 9.56 -1.87
N ARG A 111 -1.16 10.57 -2.65
CA ARG A 111 -0.72 11.96 -2.45
C ARG A 111 -1.01 12.48 -1.05
N HIS A 112 -2.03 11.94 -0.40
CA HIS A 112 -2.37 12.37 0.96
C HIS A 112 -1.30 12.01 1.97
N LEU A 113 -0.34 11.17 1.59
CA LEU A 113 0.77 10.75 2.44
C LEU A 113 2.06 11.54 2.14
N GLU A 114 2.00 12.58 1.31
CA GLU A 114 3.17 13.35 0.92
C GLU A 114 3.93 13.93 2.12
N GLY A 115 3.23 14.38 3.15
CA GLY A 115 3.85 14.93 4.35
C GLY A 115 4.77 13.95 5.10
N VAL A 116 4.59 12.65 4.87
CA VAL A 116 5.40 11.60 5.51
C VAL A 116 6.87 11.70 5.09
N ARG A 117 7.17 12.32 3.95
CA ARG A 117 8.55 12.46 3.47
C ARG A 117 9.47 13.13 4.49
N ASP A 118 8.92 14.02 5.32
CA ASP A 118 9.69 14.74 6.33
C ASP A 118 9.94 13.90 7.59
N TYR A 119 9.44 12.66 7.61
CA TYR A 119 9.52 11.78 8.78
C TYR A 119 10.05 10.40 8.39
N PRO A 120 11.38 10.30 8.14
CA PRO A 120 11.99 9.05 7.67
C PRO A 120 11.64 7.80 8.49
N PRO A 121 11.47 7.86 9.83
CA PRO A 121 11.08 6.66 10.57
C PRO A 121 9.74 6.06 10.16
N ARG A 122 8.90 6.83 9.46
CA ARG A 122 7.59 6.35 9.01
C ARG A 122 7.56 5.91 7.55
N HIS A 123 8.68 6.08 6.82
CA HIS A 123 8.74 5.69 5.41
C HIS A 123 8.49 4.19 5.23
N ALA A 124 9.15 3.36 6.03
CA ALA A 124 9.02 1.90 5.89
C ALA A 124 7.58 1.44 6.12
N SER A 125 6.92 1.89 7.19
CA SER A 125 5.54 1.47 7.47
C SER A 125 4.56 1.94 6.40
N THR A 126 4.78 3.13 5.83
CA THR A 126 3.94 3.68 4.77
C THR A 126 4.09 2.88 3.47
N MET A 127 5.27 2.30 3.23
CA MET A 127 5.56 1.52 2.03
C MET A 127 5.09 0.06 2.08
N LEU A 128 4.80 -0.48 3.26
CA LEU A 128 4.60 -1.92 3.44
C LEU A 128 3.56 -2.53 2.50
N ALA A 129 2.40 -1.90 2.35
CA ALA A 129 1.32 -2.46 1.55
C ALA A 129 1.74 -2.63 0.09
N PHE A 130 2.36 -1.60 -0.49
CA PHE A 130 2.80 -1.65 -1.88
C PHE A 130 4.03 -2.54 -2.07
N ASP A 131 4.94 -2.57 -1.10
CA ASP A 131 6.05 -3.53 -1.12
C ASP A 131 5.51 -4.97 -1.10
N ALA A 132 4.54 -5.26 -0.24
CA ALA A 132 3.92 -6.58 -0.16
C ALA A 132 3.17 -6.91 -1.45
N ALA A 133 2.44 -5.95 -2.02
CA ALA A 133 1.71 -6.17 -3.27
C ALA A 133 2.65 -6.51 -4.42
N VAL A 134 3.76 -5.79 -4.57
CA VAL A 134 4.72 -6.05 -5.62
C VAL A 134 5.37 -7.43 -5.44
N GLU A 135 5.74 -7.80 -4.22
CA GLU A 135 6.30 -9.12 -3.96
C GLU A 135 5.27 -10.23 -4.22
N ALA A 136 4.01 -10.01 -3.85
CA ALA A 136 2.95 -10.97 -4.14
C ALA A 136 2.78 -11.15 -5.66
N LEU A 137 2.86 -10.08 -6.43
CA LEU A 137 2.81 -10.14 -7.89
C LEU A 137 3.98 -10.96 -8.46
N GLU A 138 5.18 -10.77 -7.93
CA GLU A 138 6.36 -11.54 -8.36
C GLU A 138 6.16 -13.02 -8.08
N ARG A 139 5.61 -13.38 -6.93
CA ARG A 139 5.34 -14.77 -6.56
C ARG A 139 4.24 -15.38 -7.42
N ALA A 140 3.29 -14.57 -7.88
CA ALA A 140 2.21 -15.05 -8.74
C ALA A 140 2.73 -15.50 -10.10
N HIS A 141 3.86 -14.98 -10.55
CA HIS A 141 4.46 -15.34 -11.83
C HIS A 141 5.53 -16.43 -11.70
N ALA A 142 5.80 -16.86 -10.50
CA ALA A 142 6.83 -17.88 -10.25
C ALA A 142 6.39 -19.30 -10.62
#